data_882cb096a8819ac319b484d6071c0379
#
_entry.id   882cb096a8819ac319b484d6071c0379
#
_cell.length_a   1.000
_cell.length_b   1.000
_cell.length_c   1.000
_cell.angle_alpha   90.00
_cell.angle_beta   90.00
_cell.angle_gamma   90.00
#
_symmetry.space_group_name_H-M   'P 1'
#
loop_
_entity.id
_entity.type
_entity.pdbx_description
1 polymer ?
#
loop_
_entity_poly.entity_id
_entity_poly.type
_entity_poly.pdbx_seq_one_letter_code
_entity_poly.pdbx_strand_id
1 'polypeptide(L)'
;MLALMQLLIAVFAIYSALKFDGEIRLLIPLGCLISMFIVSRVDRQKSEKTTARKTFLKSELDRVLEKEDARFKEQDFFTIESLLWPKSELLLVDAVHSVFRELGFKVSTGIHYGSVDRIVRIPDTQKSFGVEILMSEREVVGTHPKINRALQFEKEKRENEKTLIIGSTHIHRPLSERDQVNNVSPELIDFFARHSIVFIPTYHLYQFWQRAKEGEVDIFGVFQRIYSHPGGIFSPKGF
;
A
#
# COMPACT_ATOMS: atom_id res chain seq x y z
N MET A 1 6.72 15.97 24.38
CA MET A 1 7.79 16.73 25.05
C MET A 1 7.41 18.17 25.37
N LEU A 2 6.83 18.93 24.42
CA LEU A 2 6.46 20.34 24.64
C LEU A 2 5.41 20.55 25.75
N ALA A 3 4.35 19.72 25.79
CA ALA A 3 3.32 19.77 26.82
C ALA A 3 3.90 19.56 28.25
N LEU A 4 4.89 18.72 28.36
CA LEU A 4 5.57 18.44 29.64
C LEU A 4 6.43 19.65 30.08
N MET A 5 7.09 20.32 29.14
CA MET A 5 7.81 21.57 29.42
C MET A 5 6.86 22.69 29.84
N GLN A 6 5.70 22.84 29.18
CA GLN A 6 4.71 23.84 29.55
C GLN A 6 4.13 23.58 30.94
N LEU A 7 3.89 22.31 31.29
CA LEU A 7 3.45 21.94 32.63
C LEU A 7 4.48 22.27 33.69
N LEU A 8 5.76 21.99 33.45
CA LEU A 8 6.86 22.32 34.36
C LEU A 8 7.00 23.84 34.58
N ILE A 9 6.90 24.64 33.52
CA ILE A 9 6.94 26.10 33.59
C ILE A 9 5.76 26.63 34.41
N ALA A 10 4.55 26.07 34.22
CA ALA A 10 3.36 26.45 34.98
C ALA A 10 3.49 26.12 36.47
N VAL A 11 3.96 24.92 36.81
CA VAL A 11 4.22 24.49 38.18
C VAL A 11 5.27 25.39 38.86
N PHE A 12 6.36 25.70 38.15
CA PHE A 12 7.40 26.59 38.67
C PHE A 12 6.89 28.03 38.88
N ALA A 13 6.04 28.54 38.01
CA ALA A 13 5.39 29.85 38.15
C ALA A 13 4.51 29.91 39.42
N ILE A 14 3.69 28.86 39.67
CA ILE A 14 2.87 28.76 40.85
C ILE A 14 3.71 28.66 42.13
N TYR A 15 4.74 27.81 42.10
CA TYR A 15 5.63 27.62 43.26
C TYR A 15 6.36 28.93 43.62
N SER A 16 6.87 29.66 42.60
CA SER A 16 7.55 30.93 42.83
C SER A 16 6.64 32.02 43.37
N ALA A 17 5.38 32.08 42.90
CA ALA A 17 4.36 33.00 43.40
C ALA A 17 3.99 32.77 44.87
N LEU A 18 4.15 31.52 45.37
CA LEU A 18 3.85 31.17 46.77
C LEU A 18 5.04 31.39 47.72
N LYS A 19 6.28 31.30 47.23
CA LYS A 19 7.46 31.24 48.07
C LYS A 19 8.25 32.56 48.18
N PHE A 20 8.10 33.48 47.23
CA PHE A 20 8.83 34.75 47.21
C PHE A 20 7.94 35.92 47.66
N ASP A 21 8.50 36.81 48.45
CA ASP A 21 7.81 38.04 48.88
C ASP A 21 8.35 39.27 48.15
N GLY A 22 7.51 40.33 48.04
CA GLY A 22 7.87 41.60 47.38
C GLY A 22 7.65 41.63 45.87
N GLU A 23 8.30 42.52 45.19
CA GLU A 23 8.12 42.74 43.74
C GLU A 23 8.51 41.54 42.85
N ILE A 24 9.41 40.71 43.34
CA ILE A 24 9.90 39.49 42.67
C ILE A 24 8.75 38.48 42.49
N ARG A 25 7.76 38.46 43.38
CA ARG A 25 6.59 37.62 43.35
C ARG A 25 5.79 37.74 42.06
N LEU A 26 5.77 38.92 41.44
CA LEU A 26 5.05 39.19 40.18
C LEU A 26 5.93 39.02 38.92
N LEU A 27 7.23 39.29 39.02
CA LEU A 27 8.13 39.25 37.87
C LEU A 27 8.39 37.84 37.34
N ILE A 28 8.54 36.85 38.24
CA ILE A 28 8.80 35.46 37.86
C ILE A 28 7.61 34.82 37.12
N PRO A 29 6.37 34.87 37.60
CA PRO A 29 5.22 34.37 36.87
C PRO A 29 5.01 35.07 35.53
N LEU A 30 5.25 36.38 35.43
CA LEU A 30 5.14 37.13 34.19
C LEU A 30 6.17 36.66 33.16
N GLY A 31 7.41 36.44 33.57
CA GLY A 31 8.47 35.87 32.71
C GLY A 31 8.14 34.46 32.22
N CYS A 32 7.54 33.63 33.07
CA CYS A 32 7.06 32.30 32.71
C CYS A 32 5.93 32.35 31.69
N LEU A 33 4.97 33.26 31.82
CA LEU A 33 3.87 33.46 30.87
C LEU A 33 4.37 33.91 29.50
N ILE A 34 5.33 34.84 29.47
CA ILE A 34 5.95 35.33 28.24
C ILE A 34 6.69 34.18 27.53
N SER A 35 7.47 33.38 28.26
CA SER A 35 8.17 32.23 27.68
C SER A 35 7.22 31.16 27.16
N MET A 36 6.12 30.87 27.86
CA MET A 36 5.07 29.98 27.36
C MET A 36 4.43 30.48 26.05
N PHE A 37 4.19 31.78 25.96
CA PHE A 37 3.61 32.39 24.76
C PHE A 37 4.58 32.30 23.57
N ILE A 38 5.86 32.58 23.78
CA ILE A 38 6.91 32.48 22.73
C ILE A 38 7.03 31.03 22.25
N VAL A 39 7.14 30.06 23.16
CA VAL A 39 7.24 28.63 22.82
C VAL A 39 6.02 28.16 22.04
N SER A 40 4.79 28.54 22.45
CA SER A 40 3.56 28.21 21.75
C SER A 40 3.52 28.77 20.33
N ARG A 41 3.99 30.02 20.14
CA ARG A 41 4.04 30.67 18.85
C ARG A 41 5.05 30.03 17.88
N VAL A 42 6.22 29.64 18.38
CA VAL A 42 7.25 28.95 17.60
C VAL A 42 6.76 27.56 17.16
N ASP A 43 6.08 26.83 18.04
CA ASP A 43 5.55 25.50 17.73
C ASP A 43 4.45 25.58 16.67
N ARG A 44 3.54 26.56 16.77
CA ARG A 44 2.51 26.81 15.78
C ARG A 44 3.10 27.12 14.40
N GLN A 45 4.11 27.98 14.31
CA GLN A 45 4.80 28.29 13.06
C GLN A 45 5.50 27.05 12.46
N LYS A 46 6.11 26.21 13.30
CA LYS A 46 6.77 24.96 12.86
C LYS A 46 5.74 23.97 12.33
N SER A 47 4.59 23.84 12.98
CA SER A 47 3.48 22.99 12.56
C SER A 47 2.92 23.44 11.22
N GLU A 48 2.65 24.77 11.06
CA GLU A 48 2.13 25.34 9.81
C GLU A 48 3.10 25.15 8.64
N LYS A 49 4.41 25.36 8.85
CA LYS A 49 5.44 25.11 7.83
C LYS A 49 5.52 23.62 7.43
N THR A 50 5.37 22.73 8.39
CA THR A 50 5.41 21.28 8.14
C THR A 50 4.17 20.84 7.35
N THR A 51 3.01 21.37 7.67
CA THR A 51 1.75 21.08 6.95
C THR A 51 1.79 21.66 5.54
N ALA A 52 2.23 22.91 5.36
CA ALA A 52 2.39 23.51 4.04
C ALA A 52 3.39 22.74 3.16
N ARG A 53 4.49 22.25 3.73
CA ARG A 53 5.45 21.43 3.01
C ARG A 53 4.87 20.08 2.59
N LYS A 54 4.06 19.44 3.46
CA LYS A 54 3.38 18.17 3.13
C LYS A 54 2.35 18.35 2.01
N THR A 55 1.54 19.43 2.05
CA THR A 55 0.58 19.73 0.98
C THR A 55 1.28 20.05 -0.33
N PHE A 56 2.36 20.82 -0.30
CA PHE A 56 3.17 21.09 -1.50
C PHE A 56 3.76 19.80 -2.10
N LEU A 57 4.39 18.96 -1.28
CA LEU A 57 4.96 17.68 -1.75
C LEU A 57 3.88 16.76 -2.32
N LYS A 58 2.68 16.72 -1.72
CA LYS A 58 1.57 15.95 -2.24
C LYS A 58 1.12 16.46 -3.61
N SER A 59 0.96 17.78 -3.78
CA SER A 59 0.56 18.37 -5.07
C SER A 59 1.61 18.17 -6.17
N GLU A 60 2.91 18.23 -5.82
CA GLU A 60 3.98 17.93 -6.79
C GLU A 60 4.01 16.44 -7.17
N LEU A 61 3.78 15.55 -6.20
CA LEU A 61 3.66 14.11 -6.46
C LEU A 61 2.49 13.82 -7.41
N ASP A 62 1.31 14.38 -7.12
CA ASP A 62 0.12 14.21 -7.97
C ASP A 62 0.39 14.74 -9.40
N ARG A 63 1.08 15.88 -9.54
CA ARG A 63 1.47 16.44 -10.83
C ARG A 63 2.48 15.59 -11.61
N VAL A 64 3.44 14.98 -10.90
CA VAL A 64 4.40 14.05 -11.52
C VAL A 64 3.69 12.79 -11.97
N LEU A 65 2.80 12.23 -11.14
CA LEU A 65 2.00 11.05 -11.47
C LEU A 65 1.10 11.30 -12.70
N GLU A 66 0.47 12.47 -12.81
CA GLU A 66 -0.33 12.82 -14.00
C GLU A 66 0.51 12.90 -15.28
N LYS A 67 1.72 13.46 -15.19
CA LYS A 67 2.65 13.53 -16.33
C LYS A 67 3.15 12.15 -16.73
N GLU A 68 3.47 11.29 -15.78
CA GLU A 68 3.87 9.91 -16.04
C GLU A 68 2.72 9.10 -16.62
N ASP A 69 1.48 9.26 -16.12
CA ASP A 69 0.27 8.65 -16.68
C ASP A 69 0.10 8.97 -18.18
N ALA A 70 0.31 10.23 -18.56
CA ALA A 70 0.26 10.63 -19.98
C ALA A 70 1.38 9.98 -20.81
N ARG A 71 2.60 9.93 -20.27
CA ARG A 71 3.78 9.38 -20.95
C ARG A 71 3.68 7.88 -21.15
N PHE A 72 3.22 7.11 -20.14
CA PHE A 72 3.11 5.66 -20.23
C PHE A 72 1.95 5.20 -21.11
N LYS A 73 0.91 6.00 -21.28
CA LYS A 73 -0.17 5.72 -22.24
C LYS A 73 0.30 5.67 -23.70
N GLU A 74 1.43 6.30 -24.01
CA GLU A 74 2.00 6.32 -25.39
C GLU A 74 2.99 5.19 -25.66
N GLN A 75 3.44 4.44 -24.63
CA GLN A 75 4.43 3.37 -24.83
C GLN A 75 3.77 2.05 -25.26
N ASP A 76 4.26 1.48 -26.36
CA ASP A 76 3.75 0.22 -26.94
C ASP A 76 4.58 -1.02 -26.57
N PHE A 77 5.60 -0.88 -25.75
CA PHE A 77 6.46 -1.97 -25.32
C PHE A 77 6.20 -2.34 -23.83
N PHE A 78 6.54 -3.58 -23.53
CA PHE A 78 6.45 -4.10 -22.17
C PHE A 78 7.40 -3.37 -21.23
N THR A 79 6.87 -2.97 -20.07
CA THR A 79 7.63 -2.47 -18.92
C THR A 79 6.96 -2.95 -17.63
N ILE A 80 7.66 -2.87 -16.52
CA ILE A 80 7.08 -3.18 -15.17
C ILE A 80 5.94 -2.23 -14.82
N GLU A 81 6.00 -1.01 -15.33
CA GLU A 81 4.94 0.00 -15.21
C GLU A 81 3.63 -0.44 -15.86
N SER A 82 3.63 -1.48 -16.70
CA SER A 82 2.39 -2.11 -17.18
C SER A 82 1.54 -2.71 -16.06
N LEU A 83 2.08 -2.89 -14.85
CA LEU A 83 1.27 -3.17 -13.65
C LEU A 83 0.33 -2.03 -13.29
N LEU A 84 0.75 -0.80 -13.55
CA LEU A 84 0.00 0.42 -13.23
C LEU A 84 -0.88 0.87 -14.40
N TRP A 85 -0.38 0.77 -15.63
CA TRP A 85 -1.04 1.20 -16.86
C TRP A 85 -1.05 0.10 -17.94
N PRO A 86 -1.79 -0.99 -17.71
CA PRO A 86 -1.82 -2.08 -18.68
C PRO A 86 -2.59 -1.65 -19.95
N LYS A 87 -1.96 -1.81 -21.12
CA LYS A 87 -2.61 -1.61 -22.41
C LYS A 87 -3.33 -2.86 -22.91
N SER A 88 -2.91 -4.04 -22.45
CA SER A 88 -3.53 -5.31 -22.75
C SER A 88 -3.30 -6.32 -21.63
N GLU A 89 -4.13 -7.34 -21.56
CA GLU A 89 -3.98 -8.42 -20.60
C GLU A 89 -2.67 -9.18 -20.79
N LEU A 90 -2.22 -9.36 -22.05
CA LEU A 90 -0.96 -10.03 -22.35
C LEU A 90 0.24 -9.28 -21.74
N LEU A 91 0.31 -7.96 -21.94
CA LEU A 91 1.37 -7.13 -21.36
C LEU A 91 1.32 -7.14 -19.82
N LEU A 92 0.13 -7.19 -19.24
CA LEU A 92 -0.01 -7.31 -17.80
C LEU A 92 0.50 -8.66 -17.29
N VAL A 93 0.19 -9.75 -17.99
CA VAL A 93 0.70 -11.11 -17.66
C VAL A 93 2.23 -11.15 -17.70
N ASP A 94 2.83 -10.52 -18.70
CA ASP A 94 4.29 -10.45 -18.83
C ASP A 94 4.92 -9.55 -17.76
N ALA A 95 4.27 -8.45 -17.39
CA ALA A 95 4.70 -7.59 -16.30
C ALA A 95 4.71 -8.34 -14.96
N VAL A 96 3.62 -9.02 -14.63
CA VAL A 96 3.51 -9.83 -13.41
C VAL A 96 4.58 -10.93 -13.39
N HIS A 97 4.78 -11.63 -14.53
CA HIS A 97 5.82 -12.65 -14.66
C HIS A 97 7.22 -12.08 -14.35
N SER A 98 7.56 -10.94 -14.94
CA SER A 98 8.87 -10.30 -14.78
C SER A 98 9.11 -9.83 -13.36
N VAL A 99 8.10 -9.23 -12.73
CA VAL A 99 8.16 -8.80 -11.32
C VAL A 99 8.48 -9.98 -10.41
N PHE A 100 7.78 -11.08 -10.53
CA PHE A 100 8.06 -12.26 -9.70
C PHE A 100 9.47 -12.81 -9.94
N ARG A 101 9.94 -12.83 -11.19
CA ARG A 101 11.30 -13.27 -11.48
C ARG A 101 12.36 -12.34 -10.90
N GLU A 102 12.16 -11.02 -11.03
CA GLU A 102 13.07 -10.03 -10.45
C GLU A 102 13.11 -10.06 -8.92
N LEU A 103 12.00 -10.43 -8.29
CA LEU A 103 11.90 -10.66 -6.85
C LEU A 103 12.48 -12.01 -6.40
N GLY A 104 12.99 -12.82 -7.31
CA GLY A 104 13.66 -14.10 -7.01
C GLY A 104 12.71 -15.29 -6.92
N PHE A 105 11.44 -15.17 -7.28
CA PHE A 105 10.53 -16.32 -7.33
C PHE A 105 10.76 -17.20 -8.57
N LYS A 106 10.48 -18.48 -8.44
CA LYS A 106 10.47 -19.40 -9.58
C LYS A 106 9.09 -19.38 -10.22
N VAL A 107 9.03 -18.88 -11.46
CA VAL A 107 7.77 -18.73 -12.21
C VAL A 107 7.73 -19.73 -13.36
N SER A 108 6.61 -20.44 -13.50
CA SER A 108 6.32 -21.32 -14.63
C SER A 108 4.93 -21.05 -15.19
N THR A 109 4.69 -21.46 -16.43
CA THR A 109 3.37 -21.39 -17.04
C THR A 109 2.44 -22.44 -16.40
N GLY A 110 1.15 -22.14 -16.27
CA GLY A 110 0.15 -23.02 -15.68
C GLY A 110 -0.29 -24.19 -16.58
N ILE A 111 0.49 -24.55 -17.61
CA ILE A 111 0.12 -25.50 -18.67
C ILE A 111 -0.33 -26.87 -18.13
N HIS A 112 0.21 -27.32 -17.01
CA HIS A 112 -0.14 -28.61 -16.41
C HIS A 112 -1.49 -28.62 -15.68
N TYR A 113 -2.02 -27.45 -15.32
CA TYR A 113 -3.26 -27.31 -14.57
C TYR A 113 -4.40 -26.76 -15.40
N GLY A 114 -4.14 -26.29 -16.64
CA GLY A 114 -5.14 -25.80 -17.60
C GLY A 114 -5.97 -24.59 -17.15
N SER A 115 -5.84 -24.18 -15.88
CA SER A 115 -6.76 -23.29 -15.21
C SER A 115 -6.18 -21.96 -14.76
N VAL A 116 -4.86 -21.79 -14.68
CA VAL A 116 -4.23 -20.52 -14.22
C VAL A 116 -3.14 -20.04 -15.18
N ASP A 117 -2.89 -18.74 -15.16
CA ASP A 117 -1.92 -18.11 -16.06
C ASP A 117 -0.47 -18.46 -15.68
N ARG A 118 -0.15 -18.51 -14.38
CA ARG A 118 1.21 -18.79 -13.88
C ARG A 118 1.18 -19.60 -12.58
N ILE A 119 2.25 -20.37 -12.38
CA ILE A 119 2.58 -20.98 -11.07
C ILE A 119 3.81 -20.26 -10.53
N VAL A 120 3.70 -19.70 -9.32
CA VAL A 120 4.76 -18.96 -8.64
C VAL A 120 5.16 -19.71 -7.38
N ARG A 121 6.42 -20.16 -7.27
CA ARG A 121 6.94 -20.88 -6.10
C ARG A 121 7.73 -19.95 -5.21
N ILE A 122 7.47 -20.03 -3.91
CA ILE A 122 8.27 -19.33 -2.89
C ILE A 122 9.61 -20.09 -2.76
N PRO A 123 10.77 -19.41 -2.94
CA PRO A 123 12.08 -20.02 -2.76
C PRO A 123 12.23 -20.74 -1.42
N ASP A 124 13.02 -21.81 -1.40
CA ASP A 124 13.35 -22.58 -0.23
C ASP A 124 12.15 -23.20 0.53
N THR A 125 10.99 -23.22 -0.14
CA THR A 125 9.77 -23.85 0.38
C THR A 125 9.13 -24.75 -0.67
N GLN A 126 8.19 -25.60 -0.23
CA GLN A 126 7.33 -26.35 -1.15
C GLN A 126 6.04 -25.58 -1.52
N LYS A 127 5.87 -24.36 -0.98
CA LYS A 127 4.68 -23.55 -1.16
C LYS A 127 4.68 -22.88 -2.53
N SER A 128 3.52 -22.83 -3.17
CA SER A 128 3.33 -22.15 -4.45
C SER A 128 1.97 -21.47 -4.54
N PHE A 129 1.88 -20.54 -5.48
CA PHE A 129 0.64 -19.88 -5.86
C PHE A 129 0.25 -20.31 -7.28
N GLY A 130 -1.03 -20.66 -7.47
CA GLY A 130 -1.66 -20.61 -8.78
C GLY A 130 -2.18 -19.20 -9.00
N VAL A 131 -1.59 -18.49 -9.96
CA VAL A 131 -1.84 -17.06 -10.18
C VAL A 131 -2.70 -16.86 -11.41
N GLU A 132 -3.86 -16.27 -11.21
CA GLU A 132 -4.71 -15.73 -12.28
C GLU A 132 -4.49 -14.23 -12.40
N ILE A 133 -4.33 -13.74 -13.62
CA ILE A 133 -4.05 -12.33 -13.89
C ILE A 133 -5.20 -11.77 -14.72
N LEU A 134 -5.80 -10.70 -14.24
CA LEU A 134 -6.97 -10.09 -14.90
C LEU A 134 -6.83 -8.59 -15.05
N MET A 135 -7.49 -8.08 -16.08
CA MET A 135 -7.63 -6.66 -16.35
C MET A 135 -9.12 -6.32 -16.49
N SER A 136 -9.55 -5.24 -15.85
CA SER A 136 -10.96 -4.81 -15.87
C SER A 136 -11.08 -3.29 -15.91
N GLU A 137 -12.03 -2.78 -16.68
CA GLU A 137 -12.38 -1.36 -16.72
C GLU A 137 -13.11 -0.89 -15.48
N ARG A 138 -13.70 -1.83 -14.73
CA ARG A 138 -14.51 -1.59 -13.53
C ARG A 138 -14.08 -2.52 -12.41
N GLU A 139 -14.82 -2.53 -11.32
CA GLU A 139 -14.69 -3.55 -10.29
C GLU A 139 -14.90 -4.95 -10.85
N VAL A 140 -14.22 -5.92 -10.27
CA VAL A 140 -14.37 -7.33 -10.67
C VAL A 140 -15.63 -7.91 -10.01
N VAL A 141 -16.43 -8.58 -10.81
CA VAL A 141 -17.64 -9.28 -10.37
C VAL A 141 -17.51 -10.79 -10.58
N GLY A 142 -18.34 -11.58 -9.89
CA GLY A 142 -18.27 -13.05 -9.91
C GLY A 142 -18.44 -13.70 -11.28
N THR A 143 -19.03 -13.01 -12.25
CA THR A 143 -19.22 -13.51 -13.62
C THR A 143 -17.98 -13.38 -14.51
N HIS A 144 -16.91 -12.75 -14.03
CA HIS A 144 -15.69 -12.60 -14.81
C HIS A 144 -15.04 -13.97 -15.10
N PRO A 145 -14.66 -14.29 -16.37
CA PRO A 145 -14.16 -15.61 -16.76
C PRO A 145 -12.97 -16.09 -15.95
N LYS A 146 -12.06 -15.19 -15.57
CA LYS A 146 -10.87 -15.47 -14.76
C LYS A 146 -11.22 -15.93 -13.33
N ILE A 147 -12.35 -15.49 -12.79
CA ILE A 147 -12.83 -15.96 -11.47
C ILE A 147 -13.21 -17.44 -11.54
N ASN A 148 -13.86 -17.86 -12.61
CA ASN A 148 -14.20 -19.29 -12.81
C ASN A 148 -12.94 -20.15 -12.93
N ARG A 149 -11.89 -19.67 -13.62
CA ARG A 149 -10.61 -20.36 -13.73
C ARG A 149 -9.89 -20.47 -12.38
N ALA A 150 -9.86 -19.38 -11.61
CA ALA A 150 -9.30 -19.37 -10.24
C ALA A 150 -10.04 -20.36 -9.34
N LEU A 151 -11.36 -20.46 -9.45
CA LEU A 151 -12.19 -21.45 -8.74
C LEU A 151 -11.91 -22.89 -9.15
N GLN A 152 -11.72 -23.14 -10.43
CA GLN A 152 -11.37 -24.45 -10.91
C GLN A 152 -10.01 -24.88 -10.32
N PHE A 153 -9.02 -23.99 -10.38
CA PHE A 153 -7.73 -24.26 -9.75
C PHE A 153 -7.86 -24.50 -8.24
N GLU A 154 -8.67 -23.69 -7.53
CA GLU A 154 -8.90 -23.86 -6.09
C GLU A 154 -9.43 -25.25 -5.73
N LYS A 155 -10.29 -25.84 -6.59
CA LYS A 155 -10.84 -27.19 -6.40
C LYS A 155 -9.82 -28.31 -6.69
N GLU A 156 -8.87 -28.07 -7.59
CA GLU A 156 -7.93 -29.07 -8.11
C GLU A 156 -6.53 -28.94 -7.50
N LYS A 157 -6.25 -27.85 -6.79
CA LYS A 157 -4.93 -27.54 -6.23
C LYS A 157 -4.49 -28.55 -5.17
N ARG A 158 -3.18 -28.64 -4.95
CA ARG A 158 -2.56 -29.43 -3.89
C ARG A 158 -2.60 -28.66 -2.56
N GLU A 159 -2.36 -29.35 -1.45
CA GLU A 159 -2.34 -28.75 -0.10
C GLU A 159 -1.31 -27.62 0.06
N ASN A 160 -0.20 -27.70 -0.66
CA ASN A 160 0.87 -26.70 -0.63
C ASN A 160 0.70 -25.58 -1.67
N GLU A 161 -0.47 -25.47 -2.29
CA GLU A 161 -0.79 -24.46 -3.28
C GLU A 161 -1.86 -23.52 -2.75
N LYS A 162 -1.78 -22.26 -3.14
CA LYS A 162 -2.73 -21.19 -2.80
C LYS A 162 -3.19 -20.47 -4.06
N THR A 163 -4.47 -20.18 -4.16
CA THR A 163 -5.00 -19.42 -5.27
C THR A 163 -4.80 -17.92 -5.04
N LEU A 164 -4.16 -17.27 -6.00
CA LEU A 164 -3.87 -15.85 -6.00
C LEU A 164 -4.42 -15.22 -7.28
N ILE A 165 -5.18 -14.15 -7.14
CA ILE A 165 -5.65 -13.32 -8.26
C ILE A 165 -4.91 -11.98 -8.20
N ILE A 166 -4.28 -11.59 -9.30
CA ILE A 166 -3.65 -10.29 -9.45
C ILE A 166 -4.46 -9.50 -10.48
N GLY A 167 -5.07 -8.40 -10.03
CA GLY A 167 -6.01 -7.66 -10.87
C GLY A 167 -5.65 -6.20 -11.04
N SER A 168 -5.64 -5.73 -12.31
CA SER A 168 -5.68 -4.31 -12.65
C SER A 168 -7.13 -3.93 -12.93
N THR A 169 -7.69 -3.11 -12.07
CA THR A 169 -9.08 -2.65 -12.15
C THR A 169 -9.13 -1.15 -12.40
N HIS A 170 -10.27 -0.66 -12.87
CA HIS A 170 -10.47 0.77 -13.15
C HIS A 170 -9.37 1.38 -14.01
N ILE A 171 -8.92 0.64 -15.05
CA ILE A 171 -7.74 0.98 -15.86
C ILE A 171 -7.81 2.35 -16.54
N HIS A 172 -9.01 2.91 -16.72
CA HIS A 172 -9.22 4.24 -17.29
C HIS A 172 -9.18 5.37 -16.24
N ARG A 173 -9.10 5.02 -14.93
CA ARG A 173 -8.99 6.03 -13.88
C ARG A 173 -7.53 6.36 -13.57
N PRO A 174 -7.22 7.61 -13.18
CA PRO A 174 -5.91 7.97 -12.62
C PRO A 174 -5.55 7.09 -11.42
N LEU A 175 -4.27 6.79 -11.23
CA LEU A 175 -3.79 5.95 -10.13
C LEU A 175 -4.21 6.46 -8.76
N SER A 176 -4.20 7.79 -8.57
CA SER A 176 -4.61 8.45 -7.32
C SER A 176 -6.06 8.20 -6.92
N GLU A 177 -6.91 7.82 -7.88
CA GLU A 177 -8.33 7.52 -7.64
C GLU A 177 -8.59 6.02 -7.47
N ARG A 178 -7.71 5.15 -7.99
CA ARG A 178 -7.93 3.70 -7.95
C ARG A 178 -7.93 3.12 -6.54
N ASP A 179 -7.19 3.71 -5.61
CA ASP A 179 -7.17 3.32 -4.19
C ASP A 179 -8.47 3.66 -3.45
N GLN A 180 -9.27 4.56 -4.01
CA GLN A 180 -10.49 5.06 -3.36
C GLN A 180 -11.74 4.30 -3.80
N VAL A 181 -11.61 3.38 -4.77
CA VAL A 181 -12.72 2.62 -5.31
C VAL A 181 -12.55 1.12 -5.02
N ASN A 182 -13.67 0.41 -4.99
CA ASN A 182 -13.64 -1.02 -4.79
C ASN A 182 -13.06 -1.72 -6.01
N ASN A 183 -11.98 -2.49 -5.81
CA ASN A 183 -11.39 -3.31 -6.86
C ASN A 183 -12.25 -4.54 -7.19
N VAL A 184 -13.00 -5.01 -6.21
CA VAL A 184 -13.79 -6.25 -6.25
C VAL A 184 -15.15 -5.97 -5.60
N SER A 185 -16.22 -6.54 -6.13
CA SER A 185 -17.55 -6.36 -5.54
C SER A 185 -17.61 -6.98 -4.12
N PRO A 186 -18.41 -6.41 -3.20
CA PRO A 186 -18.53 -6.92 -1.83
C PRO A 186 -18.87 -8.41 -1.75
N GLU A 187 -19.79 -8.87 -2.59
CA GLU A 187 -20.20 -10.27 -2.64
C GLU A 187 -19.05 -11.20 -3.04
N LEU A 188 -18.18 -10.71 -3.94
CA LEU A 188 -17.03 -11.47 -4.40
C LEU A 188 -15.89 -11.48 -3.36
N ILE A 189 -15.79 -10.45 -2.53
CA ILE A 189 -14.83 -10.44 -1.39
C ILE A 189 -15.20 -11.53 -0.39
N ASP A 190 -16.48 -11.63 -0.01
CA ASP A 190 -16.99 -12.68 0.89
C ASP A 190 -16.81 -14.08 0.29
N PHE A 191 -16.98 -14.18 -1.01
CA PHE A 191 -16.77 -15.42 -1.75
C PHE A 191 -15.29 -15.82 -1.72
N PHE A 192 -14.34 -14.89 -1.95
CA PHE A 192 -12.92 -15.16 -1.86
C PHE A 192 -12.49 -15.60 -0.45
N ALA A 193 -13.04 -14.97 0.58
CA ALA A 193 -12.78 -15.37 1.96
C ALA A 193 -13.23 -16.81 2.24
N ARG A 194 -14.42 -17.21 1.76
CA ARG A 194 -14.93 -18.58 1.92
C ARG A 194 -14.14 -19.65 1.17
N HIS A 195 -13.52 -19.29 0.07
CA HIS A 195 -12.74 -20.19 -0.78
C HIS A 195 -11.23 -20.04 -0.62
N SER A 196 -10.76 -19.30 0.39
CA SER A 196 -9.34 -19.05 0.61
C SER A 196 -8.58 -18.48 -0.58
N ILE A 197 -9.27 -17.79 -1.48
CA ILE A 197 -8.69 -17.09 -2.63
C ILE A 197 -8.22 -15.71 -2.19
N VAL A 198 -7.02 -15.30 -2.57
CA VAL A 198 -6.48 -13.98 -2.26
C VAL A 198 -6.46 -13.12 -3.51
N PHE A 199 -6.92 -11.89 -3.39
CA PHE A 199 -6.86 -10.88 -4.45
C PHE A 199 -5.84 -9.81 -4.09
N ILE A 200 -4.96 -9.46 -5.03
CA ILE A 200 -3.99 -8.37 -4.91
C ILE A 200 -4.17 -7.42 -6.09
N PRO A 201 -4.46 -6.14 -5.85
CA PRO A 201 -4.39 -5.12 -6.89
C PRO A 201 -2.97 -5.00 -7.47
N THR A 202 -2.85 -4.79 -8.77
CA THR A 202 -1.54 -4.70 -9.44
C THR A 202 -0.67 -3.57 -8.92
N TYR A 203 -1.25 -2.45 -8.49
CA TYR A 203 -0.50 -1.34 -7.90
C TYR A 203 0.11 -1.72 -6.53
N HIS A 204 -0.51 -2.61 -5.75
CA HIS A 204 0.11 -3.15 -4.54
C HIS A 204 1.29 -4.07 -4.88
N LEU A 205 1.18 -4.89 -5.93
CA LEU A 205 2.31 -5.70 -6.39
C LEU A 205 3.48 -4.81 -6.85
N TYR A 206 3.18 -3.70 -7.54
CA TYR A 206 4.19 -2.70 -7.91
C TYR A 206 4.87 -2.09 -6.68
N GLN A 207 4.11 -1.70 -5.66
CA GLN A 207 4.65 -1.19 -4.39
C GLN A 207 5.54 -2.22 -3.68
N PHE A 208 5.15 -3.49 -3.66
CA PHE A 208 5.98 -4.56 -3.09
C PHE A 208 7.29 -4.71 -3.86
N TRP A 209 7.23 -4.69 -5.19
CA TRP A 209 8.42 -4.76 -6.04
C TRP A 209 9.36 -3.57 -5.78
N GLN A 210 8.85 -2.35 -5.78
CA GLN A 210 9.63 -1.14 -5.55
C GLN A 210 10.32 -1.19 -4.17
N ARG A 211 9.57 -1.44 -3.11
CA ARG A 211 10.10 -1.47 -1.74
C ARG A 211 11.09 -2.63 -1.51
N ALA A 212 10.89 -3.75 -2.19
CA ALA A 212 11.86 -4.85 -2.15
C ALA A 212 13.18 -4.48 -2.86
N LYS A 213 13.12 -3.75 -3.97
CA LYS A 213 14.32 -3.22 -4.66
C LYS A 213 15.08 -2.19 -3.82
N GLU A 214 14.38 -1.40 -3.04
CA GLU A 214 14.94 -0.43 -2.08
C GLU A 214 15.45 -1.12 -0.79
N GLY A 215 15.24 -2.42 -0.62
CA GLY A 215 15.65 -3.17 0.57
C GLY A 215 14.80 -2.88 1.82
N GLU A 216 13.65 -2.24 1.65
CA GLU A 216 12.77 -1.84 2.75
C GLU A 216 11.88 -2.97 3.27
N VAL A 217 11.70 -4.02 2.47
CA VAL A 217 10.74 -5.08 2.75
C VAL A 217 11.33 -6.46 2.48
N ASP A 218 11.14 -7.39 3.43
CA ASP A 218 11.34 -8.81 3.18
C ASP A 218 10.18 -9.38 2.33
N ILE A 219 10.43 -9.45 1.03
CA ILE A 219 9.41 -9.86 0.06
C ILE A 219 8.94 -11.30 0.27
N PHE A 220 9.83 -12.20 0.69
CA PHE A 220 9.45 -13.59 0.94
C PHE A 220 8.56 -13.71 2.18
N GLY A 221 8.85 -12.93 3.22
CA GLY A 221 7.99 -12.81 4.39
C GLY A 221 6.61 -12.23 4.05
N VAL A 222 6.53 -11.24 3.13
CA VAL A 222 5.26 -10.73 2.61
C VAL A 222 4.46 -11.84 1.94
N PHE A 223 5.06 -12.59 1.01
CA PHE A 223 4.36 -13.65 0.29
C PHE A 223 4.03 -14.86 1.17
N GLN A 224 4.78 -15.11 2.25
CA GLN A 224 4.36 -16.09 3.26
C GLN A 224 3.10 -15.65 4.02
N ARG A 225 2.96 -14.35 4.32
CA ARG A 225 1.73 -13.80 4.92
C ARG A 225 0.54 -13.86 3.95
N ILE A 226 0.76 -13.57 2.66
CA ILE A 226 -0.25 -13.75 1.61
C ILE A 226 -0.68 -15.22 1.55
N TYR A 227 0.27 -16.16 1.62
CA TYR A 227 -0.03 -17.58 1.61
C TYR A 227 -0.90 -18.01 2.81
N SER A 228 -0.65 -17.45 3.98
CA SER A 228 -1.40 -17.74 5.21
C SER A 228 -2.68 -16.92 5.35
N HIS A 229 -2.94 -15.98 4.44
CA HIS A 229 -4.14 -15.14 4.48
C HIS A 229 -5.41 -15.97 4.26
N PRO A 230 -6.48 -15.78 5.06
CA PRO A 230 -7.70 -16.60 4.95
C PRO A 230 -8.41 -16.49 3.60
N GLY A 231 -8.24 -15.39 2.88
CA GLY A 231 -8.89 -15.05 1.61
C GLY A 231 -9.39 -13.61 1.62
N GLY A 232 -9.91 -13.12 0.48
CA GLY A 232 -10.32 -11.73 0.31
C GLY A 232 -9.22 -10.84 -0.29
N ILE A 233 -9.33 -9.53 -0.12
CA ILE A 233 -8.36 -8.58 -0.65
C ILE A 233 -7.18 -8.45 0.33
N PHE A 234 -5.97 -8.69 -0.17
CA PHE A 234 -4.75 -8.43 0.59
C PHE A 234 -4.32 -6.97 0.41
N SER A 235 -4.22 -6.25 1.51
CA SER A 235 -3.78 -4.84 1.54
C SER A 235 -2.46 -4.71 2.29
N PRO A 236 -1.52 -3.88 1.81
CA PRO A 236 -0.22 -3.65 2.46
C PRO A 236 -0.31 -2.78 3.72
N LYS A 237 -1.50 -2.55 4.29
CA LYS A 237 -1.64 -1.80 5.54
C LYS A 237 -0.87 -2.51 6.65
N GLY A 238 0.26 -1.91 7.07
CA GLY A 238 1.11 -2.43 8.16
C GLY A 238 2.51 -2.93 7.73
N PHE A 239 2.96 -2.59 6.53
CA PHE A 239 4.34 -2.81 6.06
C PHE A 239 5.14 -1.52 6.08
#